data_93cb44a1ce36dc749854a3fe10c9e333
#
_entry.id   93cb44a1ce36dc749854a3fe10c9e333
#
_cell.length_a   1.000
_cell.length_b   1.000
_cell.length_c   1.000
_cell.angle_alpha   90.00
_cell.angle_beta   90.00
_cell.angle_gamma   90.00
#
_symmetry.space_group_name_H-M   'P 1'
#
loop_
_entity.id
_entity.type
_entity.pdbx_description
1 polymer ?
#
loop_
_entity_poly.entity_id
_entity_poly.type
_entity_poly.pdbx_seq_one_letter_code
_entity_poly.pdbx_strand_id
1 'polypeptide(L)'
;MFQKGEIYLAKLNPKKGSEVGKIRPVLIYQTNILNECEHPTTIILPISTVLIDDTYPLRYRITKQDNLEKTSDVLCDQIRALDNQRILEGLLTKLSYKEMLEIDKQVKIVLDIEV
;
A
#
# COMPACT_ATOMS: atom_id res chain seq x y z
N MET A 1 5.19 1.40 -15.07
CA MET A 1 4.16 0.35 -14.79
C MET A 1 4.35 -0.17 -13.39
N PHE A 2 3.28 -0.18 -12.61
CA PHE A 2 3.33 -0.66 -11.23
C PHE A 2 3.26 -2.18 -11.19
N GLN A 3 3.91 -2.78 -10.19
CA GLN A 3 3.82 -4.22 -9.94
C GLN A 3 3.37 -4.47 -8.50
N LYS A 4 2.57 -5.51 -8.30
CA LYS A 4 2.12 -5.92 -6.97
C LYS A 4 3.33 -6.16 -6.07
N GLY A 5 3.29 -5.61 -4.86
CA GLY A 5 4.38 -5.71 -3.88
C GLY A 5 5.31 -4.51 -3.87
N GLU A 6 5.24 -3.65 -4.87
CA GLU A 6 6.05 -2.43 -4.90
C GLU A 6 5.43 -1.34 -4.06
N ILE A 7 6.27 -0.49 -3.47
CA ILE A 7 5.85 0.65 -2.65
C ILE A 7 6.28 1.94 -3.33
N TYR A 8 5.32 2.86 -3.46
CA TYR A 8 5.52 4.19 -4.03
C TYR A 8 4.90 5.25 -3.12
N LEU A 9 5.29 6.49 -3.29
CA LEU A 9 4.57 7.61 -2.69
C LEU A 9 3.32 7.90 -3.51
N ALA A 10 2.26 8.32 -2.85
CA ALA A 10 1.00 8.68 -3.51
C ALA A 10 0.28 9.81 -2.78
N LYS A 11 -0.51 10.55 -3.54
CA LYS A 11 -1.40 11.58 -2.99
C LYS A 11 -2.72 10.91 -2.61
N LEU A 12 -2.94 10.69 -1.31
CA LEU A 12 -4.08 9.93 -0.83
C LEU A 12 -5.36 10.74 -0.69
N ASN A 13 -5.24 11.98 -0.26
CA ASN A 13 -6.39 12.84 -0.01
C ASN A 13 -6.54 13.88 -1.10
N PRO A 14 -7.76 14.11 -1.60
CA PRO A 14 -7.99 15.26 -2.44
C PRO A 14 -7.75 16.54 -1.63
N LYS A 15 -7.25 17.57 -2.28
CA LYS A 15 -7.09 18.88 -1.69
C LYS A 15 -8.47 19.42 -1.28
N LYS A 16 -8.62 19.84 -0.02
CA LYS A 16 -9.81 20.52 0.48
C LYS A 16 -9.46 21.99 0.77
N GLY A 17 -10.10 22.89 0.07
CA GLY A 17 -9.83 24.32 0.24
C GLY A 17 -8.36 24.63 0.06
N SER A 18 -7.72 25.22 1.07
CA SER A 18 -6.32 25.58 1.05
C SER A 18 -5.39 24.46 1.58
N GLU A 19 -5.93 23.33 1.99
CA GLU A 19 -5.12 22.22 2.49
C GLU A 19 -4.37 21.49 1.37
N VAL A 20 -3.10 21.22 1.61
CA VAL A 20 -2.30 20.40 0.70
C VAL A 20 -2.64 18.92 0.95
N GLY A 21 -2.92 18.17 -0.11
CA GLY A 21 -3.16 16.74 0.00
C GLY A 21 -1.97 16.02 0.60
N LYS A 22 -2.22 15.02 1.45
CA LYS A 22 -1.16 14.24 2.08
C LYS A 22 -0.49 13.32 1.08
N ILE A 23 0.84 13.29 1.12
CA ILE A 23 1.66 12.34 0.36
C ILE A 23 2.14 11.27 1.33
N ARG A 24 1.87 10.00 1.02
CA ARG A 24 2.23 8.87 1.87
C ARG A 24 2.66 7.67 1.03
N PRO A 25 3.47 6.78 1.60
CA PRO A 25 3.75 5.51 0.92
C PRO A 25 2.49 4.67 0.79
N VAL A 26 2.40 3.96 -0.32
CA VAL A 26 1.33 3.00 -0.58
C VAL A 26 1.93 1.71 -1.15
N LEU A 27 1.34 0.59 -0.78
CA LEU A 27 1.70 -0.72 -1.32
C LEU A 27 0.80 -1.01 -2.51
N ILE A 28 1.40 -1.30 -3.66
CA ILE A 28 0.64 -1.76 -4.84
C ILE A 28 0.10 -3.16 -4.53
N TYR A 29 -1.21 -3.29 -4.50
CA TYR A 29 -1.86 -4.54 -4.11
C TYR A 29 -2.71 -5.15 -5.21
N GLN A 30 -2.78 -4.50 -6.35
CA GLN A 30 -3.53 -4.94 -7.52
C GLN A 30 -2.77 -6.03 -8.30
N THR A 31 -3.51 -6.99 -8.85
CA THR A 31 -2.92 -8.01 -9.73
C THR A 31 -2.13 -7.40 -10.87
N ASN A 32 -0.99 -8.00 -11.20
CA ASN A 32 -0.18 -7.56 -12.32
C ASN A 32 -0.88 -7.71 -13.68
N ILE A 33 -1.90 -8.56 -13.77
CA ILE A 33 -2.71 -8.65 -14.98
C ILE A 33 -3.33 -7.30 -15.33
N LEU A 34 -3.92 -6.61 -14.34
CA LEU A 34 -4.49 -5.28 -14.54
C LEU A 34 -3.39 -4.22 -14.67
N ASN A 35 -2.32 -4.33 -13.92
CA ASN A 35 -1.20 -3.39 -13.99
C ASN A 35 -0.60 -3.36 -15.39
N GLU A 36 -0.44 -4.51 -16.01
CA GLU A 36 0.12 -4.65 -17.36
C GLU A 36 -0.82 -4.13 -18.44
N CYS A 37 -2.12 -4.17 -18.21
CA CYS A 37 -3.12 -3.63 -19.14
C CYS A 37 -3.32 -2.12 -19.02
N GLU A 38 -2.52 -1.45 -18.20
CA GLU A 38 -2.62 -0.02 -17.94
C GLU A 38 -4.02 0.39 -17.44
N HIS A 39 -4.61 -0.44 -16.58
CA HIS A 39 -5.88 -0.14 -15.93
C HIS A 39 -5.79 1.24 -15.25
N PRO A 40 -6.78 2.13 -15.43
CA PRO A 40 -6.64 3.54 -15.01
C PRO A 40 -6.58 3.75 -13.51
N THR A 41 -7.02 2.78 -12.71
CA THR A 41 -6.93 2.83 -11.25
C THR A 41 -6.10 1.67 -10.73
N THR A 42 -5.51 1.84 -9.55
CA THR A 42 -4.69 0.82 -8.90
C THR A 42 -5.18 0.59 -7.48
N ILE A 43 -5.44 -0.66 -7.13
CA ILE A 43 -5.79 -1.04 -5.75
C ILE A 43 -4.51 -1.02 -4.92
N ILE A 44 -4.56 -0.32 -3.79
CA ILE A 44 -3.42 -0.14 -2.90
C ILE A 44 -3.81 -0.39 -1.44
N LEU A 45 -2.78 -0.60 -0.61
CA LEU A 45 -2.89 -0.54 0.84
C LEU A 45 -2.06 0.65 1.32
N PRO A 46 -2.64 1.59 2.07
CA PRO A 46 -1.86 2.70 2.63
C PRO A 46 -0.85 2.23 3.65
N ILE A 47 0.21 3.00 3.83
CA ILE A 47 1.27 2.72 4.77
C ILE A 47 1.41 3.89 5.73
N SER A 48 1.52 3.62 7.03
CA SER A 48 1.63 4.62 8.09
C SER A 48 2.98 4.50 8.80
N THR A 49 3.62 5.64 9.07
CA THR A 49 4.82 5.69 9.92
C THR A 49 4.47 5.80 11.40
N VAL A 50 3.19 6.01 11.74
CA VAL A 50 2.72 5.97 13.13
C VAL A 50 2.49 4.50 13.48
N LEU A 51 3.39 3.93 14.29
CA LEU A 51 3.36 2.51 14.62
C LEU A 51 2.38 2.25 15.77
N ILE A 52 1.52 1.25 15.59
CA ILE A 52 0.59 0.79 16.62
C ILE A 52 0.76 -0.72 16.77
N ASP A 53 1.08 -1.17 17.99
CA ASP A 53 1.27 -2.59 18.28
C ASP A 53 -0.06 -3.30 18.56
N ASP A 54 -0.02 -4.64 18.52
CA ASP A 54 -1.15 -5.50 18.90
C ASP A 54 -2.43 -5.23 18.09
N THR A 55 -2.28 -5.03 16.79
CA THR A 55 -3.38 -4.70 15.89
C THR A 55 -3.72 -5.80 14.89
N TYR A 56 -3.10 -6.98 15.03
CA TYR A 56 -3.40 -8.10 14.11
C TYR A 56 -4.90 -8.40 14.09
N PRO A 57 -5.54 -8.54 12.93
CA PRO A 57 -4.97 -8.58 11.57
C PRO A 57 -4.99 -7.23 10.82
N LEU A 58 -5.19 -6.11 11.50
CA LEU A 58 -5.40 -4.82 10.84
C LEU A 58 -4.14 -4.22 10.23
N ARG A 59 -2.98 -4.52 10.80
CA ARG A 59 -1.72 -3.93 10.35
C ARG A 59 -0.63 -4.99 10.24
N TYR A 60 0.27 -4.80 9.27
CA TYR A 60 1.48 -5.60 9.15
C TYR A 60 2.70 -4.68 9.17
N ARG A 61 3.61 -4.93 10.12
CA ARG A 61 4.81 -4.10 10.26
C ARG A 61 5.90 -4.51 9.30
N ILE A 62 6.43 -3.54 8.56
CA ILE A 62 7.56 -3.72 7.65
C ILE A 62 8.75 -2.89 8.14
N THR A 63 9.95 -3.47 8.06
CA THR A 63 11.18 -2.81 8.43
C THR A 63 11.58 -1.82 7.35
N LYS A 64 12.20 -0.69 7.74
CA LYS A 64 12.81 0.23 6.77
C LYS A 64 13.75 -0.56 5.85
N GLN A 65 13.68 -0.29 4.56
CA GLN A 65 14.47 -0.99 3.55
C GLN A 65 14.56 -0.16 2.28
N ASP A 66 15.68 -0.25 1.59
CA ASP A 66 15.93 0.51 0.36
C ASP A 66 15.62 2.00 0.56
N ASN A 67 14.73 2.57 -0.23
CA ASN A 67 14.33 3.97 -0.14
C ASN A 67 13.16 4.21 0.80
N LEU A 68 12.62 3.17 1.43
CA LEU A 68 11.65 3.31 2.51
C LEU A 68 12.41 3.62 3.80
N GLU A 69 12.44 4.88 4.18
CA GLU A 69 13.34 5.40 5.21
C GLU A 69 12.95 5.04 6.64
N LYS A 70 11.69 4.68 6.87
CA LYS A 70 11.16 4.42 8.22
C LYS A 70 10.44 3.08 8.28
N THR A 71 10.65 2.35 9.39
CA THR A 71 9.80 1.21 9.74
C THR A 71 8.35 1.69 9.77
N SER A 72 7.45 0.95 9.18
CA SER A 72 6.08 1.39 8.91
C SER A 72 5.09 0.26 9.08
N ASP A 73 3.80 0.61 9.22
CA ASP A 73 2.71 -0.36 9.24
C ASP A 73 1.93 -0.29 7.93
N VAL A 74 1.75 -1.44 7.29
CA VAL A 74 0.82 -1.60 6.16
C VAL A 74 -0.59 -1.72 6.72
N LEU A 75 -1.52 -0.88 6.26
CA LEU A 75 -2.89 -0.85 6.76
C LEU A 75 -3.76 -1.82 5.98
N CYS A 76 -3.82 -3.06 6.45
CA CYS A 76 -4.49 -4.16 5.73
C CYS A 76 -6.01 -4.03 5.66
N ASP A 77 -6.60 -3.20 6.51
CA ASP A 77 -8.05 -2.95 6.54
C ASP A 77 -8.47 -1.72 5.72
N GLN A 78 -7.53 -1.04 5.09
CA GLN A 78 -7.81 0.19 4.33
C GLN A 78 -7.53 0.05 2.84
N ILE A 79 -7.88 -1.10 2.30
CA ILE A 79 -7.77 -1.36 0.87
C ILE A 79 -8.62 -0.36 0.08
N ARG A 80 -8.04 0.25 -0.93
CA ARG A 80 -8.74 1.25 -1.74
C ARG A 80 -8.12 1.34 -3.13
N ALA A 81 -8.89 1.87 -4.08
CA ALA A 81 -8.41 2.17 -5.42
C ALA A 81 -8.01 3.64 -5.54
N LEU A 82 -6.90 3.88 -6.20
CA LEU A 82 -6.44 5.24 -6.54
C LEU A 82 -6.36 5.40 -8.04
N ASP A 83 -6.64 6.61 -8.52
CA ASP A 83 -6.28 6.98 -9.88
C ASP A 83 -4.76 6.90 -10.02
N ASN A 84 -4.27 6.31 -11.12
CA ASN A 84 -2.85 6.13 -11.34
C ASN A 84 -2.06 7.44 -11.30
N GLN A 85 -2.69 8.55 -11.67
CA GLN A 85 -2.04 9.86 -11.65
C GLN A 85 -1.70 10.34 -10.24
N ARG A 86 -2.31 9.73 -9.22
CA ARG A 86 -1.98 10.05 -7.83
C ARG A 86 -0.75 9.35 -7.32
N ILE A 87 -0.30 8.30 -8.01
CA ILE A 87 0.88 7.53 -7.61
C ILE A 87 2.10 8.18 -8.25
N LEU A 88 3.05 8.60 -7.42
CA LEU A 88 4.25 9.30 -7.88
C LEU A 88 5.30 8.31 -8.38
N GLU A 89 6.12 8.74 -9.34
CA GLU A 89 7.25 7.95 -9.80
C GLU A 89 8.30 7.81 -8.70
N GLY A 90 9.07 6.75 -8.77
CA GLY A 90 10.15 6.50 -7.82
C GLY A 90 9.83 5.36 -6.87
N LEU A 91 10.29 4.18 -7.23
CA LEU A 91 10.15 2.99 -6.41
C LEU A 91 10.86 3.18 -5.08
N LEU A 92 10.14 3.01 -3.96
CA LEU A 92 10.75 3.03 -2.63
C LEU A 92 11.38 1.69 -2.29
N THR A 93 10.63 0.62 -2.47
CA THR A 93 11.09 -0.75 -2.24
C THR A 93 10.08 -1.73 -2.81
N LYS A 94 10.46 -2.98 -2.88
CA LYS A 94 9.55 -4.08 -3.23
C LYS A 94 9.59 -5.09 -2.09
N LEU A 95 8.42 -5.43 -1.55
CA LEU A 95 8.32 -6.39 -0.47
C LEU A 95 8.65 -7.81 -0.96
N SER A 96 9.19 -8.61 -0.06
CA SER A 96 9.51 -10.01 -0.35
C SER A 96 8.25 -10.84 -0.51
N TYR A 97 8.39 -12.01 -1.12
CA TYR A 97 7.31 -12.97 -1.25
C TYR A 97 6.73 -13.33 0.14
N LYS A 98 7.59 -13.54 1.12
CA LYS A 98 7.19 -13.87 2.48
C LYS A 98 6.36 -12.75 3.13
N GLU A 99 6.81 -11.51 2.98
CA GLU A 99 6.08 -10.35 3.50
C GLU A 99 4.70 -10.25 2.83
N MET A 100 4.63 -10.43 1.52
CA MET A 100 3.37 -10.38 0.78
C MET A 100 2.42 -11.50 1.20
N LEU A 101 2.92 -12.71 1.48
CA LEU A 101 2.07 -13.80 1.99
C LEU A 101 1.44 -13.45 3.33
N GLU A 102 2.18 -12.83 4.23
CA GLU A 102 1.65 -12.43 5.54
C GLU A 102 0.58 -11.33 5.40
N ILE A 103 0.83 -10.37 4.52
CA ILE A 103 -0.15 -9.32 4.22
C ILE A 103 -1.42 -9.93 3.62
N ASP A 104 -1.28 -10.87 2.67
CA ASP A 104 -2.42 -11.54 2.05
C ASP A 104 -3.29 -12.25 3.09
N LYS A 105 -2.68 -12.93 4.07
CA LYS A 105 -3.42 -13.57 5.16
C LYS A 105 -4.26 -12.58 5.95
N GLN A 106 -3.66 -11.44 6.30
CA GLN A 106 -4.36 -10.42 7.08
C GLN A 106 -5.50 -9.78 6.27
N VAL A 107 -5.26 -9.46 5.01
CA VAL A 107 -6.30 -8.91 4.13
C VAL A 107 -7.47 -9.88 3.97
N LYS A 108 -7.18 -11.17 3.80
CA LYS A 108 -8.24 -12.20 3.70
C LYS A 108 -9.08 -12.25 4.96
N ILE A 109 -8.46 -12.16 6.12
CA ILE A 109 -9.20 -12.14 7.40
C ILE A 109 -10.10 -10.91 7.47
N VAL A 110 -9.56 -9.75 7.15
CA VAL A 110 -10.31 -8.49 7.19
C VAL A 110 -11.51 -8.51 6.24
N LEU A 111 -11.35 -9.11 5.06
CA LEU A 111 -12.39 -9.19 4.04
C LEU A 111 -13.29 -10.43 4.18
N ASP A 112 -13.06 -11.25 5.20
CA ASP A 112 -13.80 -12.50 5.42
C ASP A 112 -13.74 -13.44 4.21
N ILE A 113 -12.59 -13.53 3.60
CA ILE A 113 -12.32 -14.47 2.49
C ILE A 113 -11.67 -15.71 3.07
N GLU A 114 -12.18 -16.89 2.70
CA GLU A 114 -11.60 -18.15 3.14
C GLU A 114 -10.14 -18.28 2.70
N VAL A 115 -9.35 -18.80 3.61
CA VAL A 115 -7.91 -18.94 3.41
C VAL A 115 -7.59 -20.36 2.95
#